data_62ba179052692c5c113970d332ad69f4
#
_entry.id   62ba179052692c5c113970d332ad69f4
#
_cell.length_a   1.000
_cell.length_b   1.000
_cell.length_c   1.000
_cell.angle_alpha   90.00
_cell.angle_beta   90.00
_cell.angle_gamma   90.00
#
_symmetry.space_group_name_H-M   'P 1'
#
loop_
_entity.id
_entity.type
_entity.pdbx_description
1 polymer ?
#
loop_
_entity_poly.entity_id
_entity_poly.type
_entity_poly.pdbx_seq_one_letter_code
_entity_poly.pdbx_strand_id
1 'polypeptide(L)'
;MITLKDYQERVLESLGDFFRCTAQTKTPEVAFREVTRRFGEAAPYFPVSAAGLGPDMPYVCLRVPTGGGKTLLACYAAGLAQRQFMRAERAVVLWLVPSNTILDQTADALRDPRHPYRRALELACGAVEVMTIDEALRLSRAAVDGHTVVIVSTIQSFRVED
;
A
#
# COMPACT_ATOMS: atom_id res chain seq x y z
N MET A 1 17.98 -9.22 9.29
CA MET A 1 17.51 -8.64 8.00
C MET A 1 16.37 -9.53 7.50
N ILE A 2 15.27 -8.97 7.02
CA ILE A 2 14.18 -9.77 6.43
C ILE A 2 14.62 -10.16 5.02
N THR A 3 14.67 -11.45 4.73
CA THR A 3 14.94 -11.95 3.38
C THR A 3 13.59 -12.27 2.73
N LEU A 4 13.31 -11.62 1.61
CA LEU A 4 12.15 -11.94 0.79
C LEU A 4 12.38 -13.26 0.06
N LYS A 5 11.29 -13.97 -0.23
CA LYS A 5 11.31 -15.14 -1.11
C LYS A 5 11.25 -14.68 -2.56
N ASP A 6 11.78 -15.47 -3.47
CA ASP A 6 11.83 -15.14 -4.91
C ASP A 6 10.49 -14.68 -5.50
N TYR A 7 9.38 -15.31 -5.09
CA TYR A 7 8.06 -14.91 -5.57
C TYR A 7 7.61 -13.56 -5.00
N GLN A 8 8.04 -13.22 -3.76
CA GLN A 8 7.73 -11.93 -3.14
C GLN A 8 8.51 -10.81 -3.84
N GLU A 9 9.77 -11.05 -4.17
CA GLU A 9 10.59 -10.12 -4.94
C GLU A 9 9.98 -9.85 -6.31
N ARG A 10 9.60 -10.91 -7.04
CA ARG A 10 8.93 -10.78 -8.35
C ARG A 10 7.62 -10.03 -8.30
N VAL A 11 6.81 -10.23 -7.25
CA VAL A 11 5.56 -9.49 -7.04
C VAL A 11 5.84 -8.00 -6.83
N LEU A 12 6.81 -7.67 -5.97
CA LEU A 12 7.18 -6.28 -5.69
C LEU A 12 7.82 -5.59 -6.89
N GLU A 13 8.65 -6.29 -7.64
CA GLU A 13 9.22 -5.80 -8.90
C GLU A 13 8.11 -5.45 -9.91
N SER A 14 7.17 -6.37 -10.11
CA SER A 14 6.04 -6.16 -11.02
C SER A 14 5.16 -4.99 -10.58
N LEU A 15 4.92 -4.86 -9.27
CA LEU A 15 4.16 -3.75 -8.71
C LEU A 15 4.90 -2.41 -8.88
N GLY A 16 6.21 -2.42 -8.67
CA GLY A 16 7.06 -1.25 -8.90
C GLY A 16 7.05 -0.80 -10.36
N ASP A 17 7.17 -1.74 -11.29
CA ASP A 17 7.07 -1.45 -12.73
C ASP A 17 5.70 -0.86 -13.09
N PHE A 18 4.62 -1.41 -12.54
CA PHE A 18 3.27 -0.89 -12.74
C PHE A 18 3.14 0.56 -12.25
N PHE A 19 3.58 0.85 -11.04
CA PHE A 19 3.53 2.21 -10.49
C PHE A 19 4.38 3.19 -11.29
N ARG A 20 5.57 2.80 -11.69
CA ARG A 20 6.48 3.63 -12.49
C ARG A 20 5.89 3.93 -13.87
N CYS A 21 5.40 2.90 -14.55
CA CYS A 21 4.77 3.05 -15.85
C CYS A 21 3.50 3.91 -15.75
N THR A 22 2.65 3.71 -14.74
CA THR A 22 1.47 4.54 -14.52
C THR A 22 1.84 6.01 -14.27
N ALA A 23 2.87 6.26 -13.45
CA ALA A 23 3.32 7.63 -13.18
C ALA A 23 3.83 8.35 -14.44
N GLN A 24 4.36 7.60 -15.42
CA GLN A 24 4.86 8.13 -16.70
C GLN A 24 3.72 8.33 -17.72
N THR A 25 2.88 7.33 -17.91
CA THR A 25 1.85 7.32 -18.94
C THR A 25 0.55 8.01 -18.52
N LYS A 26 0.31 8.17 -17.21
CA LYS A 26 -0.96 8.60 -16.61
C LYS A 26 -2.15 7.71 -16.99
N THR A 27 -1.87 6.48 -17.43
CA THR A 27 -2.87 5.52 -17.91
C THR A 27 -2.61 4.16 -17.26
N PRO A 28 -3.26 3.88 -16.10
CA PRO A 28 -3.07 2.62 -15.38
C PRO A 28 -3.35 1.37 -16.21
N GLU A 29 -4.35 1.43 -17.11
CA GLU A 29 -4.67 0.32 -18.01
C GLU A 29 -3.51 -0.03 -18.95
N VAL A 30 -2.86 0.98 -19.54
CA VAL A 30 -1.69 0.78 -20.41
C VAL A 30 -0.54 0.18 -19.61
N ALA A 31 -0.27 0.73 -18.44
CA ALA A 31 0.79 0.24 -17.54
C ALA A 31 0.52 -1.21 -17.10
N PHE A 32 -0.72 -1.54 -16.76
CA PHE A 32 -1.09 -2.90 -16.36
C PHE A 32 -0.91 -3.90 -17.49
N ARG A 33 -1.34 -3.56 -18.69
CA ARG A 33 -1.18 -4.40 -19.89
C ARG A 33 0.30 -4.63 -20.21
N GLU A 34 1.11 -3.59 -20.12
CA GLU A 34 2.55 -3.66 -20.39
C GLU A 34 3.26 -4.60 -19.40
N VAL A 35 2.97 -4.45 -18.12
CA VAL A 35 3.59 -5.26 -17.06
C VAL A 35 3.09 -6.71 -17.09
N THR A 36 1.81 -6.95 -17.35
CA THR A 36 1.24 -8.31 -17.33
C THR A 36 1.55 -9.12 -18.59
N ARG A 37 1.88 -8.46 -19.70
CA ARG A 37 2.25 -9.12 -20.97
C ARG A 37 3.38 -10.15 -20.80
N ARG A 38 4.31 -9.91 -19.88
CA ARG A 38 5.42 -10.84 -19.57
C ARG A 38 4.99 -12.14 -18.89
N PHE A 39 3.76 -12.21 -18.39
CA PHE A 39 3.21 -13.40 -17.74
C PHE A 39 2.27 -14.21 -18.63
N GLY A 40 2.13 -13.85 -19.92
CA GLY A 40 1.25 -14.47 -20.87
C GLY A 40 0.18 -13.50 -21.42
N GLU A 41 -1.04 -13.99 -21.62
CA GLU A 41 -2.15 -13.13 -22.06
C GLU A 41 -2.45 -12.06 -21.03
N ALA A 42 -2.55 -10.80 -21.48
CA ALA A 42 -2.80 -9.68 -20.60
C ALA A 42 -4.20 -9.80 -19.96
N ALA A 43 -4.23 -9.83 -18.64
CA ALA A 43 -5.48 -9.76 -17.89
C ALA A 43 -6.19 -8.41 -18.14
N PRO A 44 -7.53 -8.38 -18.15
CA PRO A 44 -8.27 -7.13 -18.27
C PRO A 44 -8.01 -6.23 -17.06
N TYR A 45 -7.86 -4.94 -17.29
CA TYR A 45 -7.77 -3.93 -16.24
C TYR A 45 -9.16 -3.32 -15.98
N PHE A 46 -9.53 -3.23 -14.71
CA PHE A 46 -10.81 -2.64 -14.31
C PHE A 46 -10.53 -1.32 -13.58
N PRO A 47 -10.74 -0.15 -14.21
CA PRO A 47 -10.50 1.14 -13.59
C PRO A 47 -11.50 1.41 -12.45
N VAL A 48 -11.04 2.13 -11.42
CA VAL A 48 -11.88 2.53 -10.27
C VAL A 48 -12.57 3.89 -10.47
N SER A 49 -12.56 4.42 -11.67
CA SER A 49 -13.20 5.70 -12.01
C SER A 49 -14.69 5.74 -11.69
N ALA A 50 -15.38 4.58 -11.74
CA ALA A 50 -16.79 4.46 -11.35
C ALA A 50 -17.04 4.76 -9.85
N ALA A 51 -16.01 4.73 -9.00
CA ALA A 51 -16.08 5.06 -7.59
C ALA A 51 -15.70 6.52 -7.27
N GLY A 52 -15.64 7.39 -8.30
CA GLY A 52 -15.30 8.82 -8.13
C GLY A 52 -13.80 9.11 -8.02
N LEU A 53 -12.95 8.10 -8.18
CA LEU A 53 -11.50 8.30 -8.26
C LEU A 53 -11.08 8.72 -9.67
N GLY A 54 -9.97 9.47 -9.77
CA GLY A 54 -9.45 9.89 -11.07
C GLY A 54 -9.06 8.70 -11.97
N PRO A 55 -9.15 8.84 -13.29
CA PRO A 55 -8.83 7.77 -14.23
C PRO A 55 -7.34 7.40 -14.25
N ASP A 56 -6.48 8.26 -13.72
CA ASP A 56 -5.05 8.05 -13.54
C ASP A 56 -4.68 7.35 -12.22
N MET A 57 -5.67 7.07 -11.36
CA MET A 57 -5.46 6.38 -10.09
C MET A 57 -5.18 4.88 -10.32
N PRO A 58 -4.00 4.38 -9.97
CA PRO A 58 -3.68 2.96 -10.09
C PRO A 58 -4.47 2.13 -9.08
N TYR A 59 -5.04 1.05 -9.56
CA TYR A 59 -5.72 0.05 -8.76
C TYR A 59 -5.25 -1.34 -9.15
N VAL A 60 -4.81 -2.14 -8.17
CA VAL A 60 -4.37 -3.51 -8.41
C VAL A 60 -4.75 -4.42 -7.24
N CYS A 61 -5.00 -5.68 -7.57
CA CYS A 61 -5.15 -6.76 -6.60
C CYS A 61 -3.95 -7.70 -6.69
N LEU A 62 -3.22 -7.84 -5.57
CA LEU A 62 -2.15 -8.82 -5.46
C LEU A 62 -2.70 -10.11 -4.85
N ARG A 63 -2.81 -11.15 -5.66
CA ARG A 63 -3.29 -12.46 -5.20
C ARG A 63 -2.13 -13.28 -4.65
N VAL A 64 -2.06 -13.37 -3.33
CA VAL A 64 -1.01 -14.10 -2.60
C VAL A 64 -1.67 -15.16 -1.70
N PRO A 65 -1.17 -16.41 -1.68
CA PRO A 65 -1.75 -17.47 -0.85
C PRO A 65 -1.67 -17.14 0.64
N THR A 66 -2.47 -17.84 1.44
CA THR A 66 -2.40 -17.75 2.90
C THR A 66 -1.01 -18.16 3.38
N GLY A 67 -0.45 -17.42 4.33
CA GLY A 67 0.94 -17.60 4.77
C GLY A 67 1.99 -17.04 3.80
N GLY A 68 1.61 -16.49 2.65
CA GLY A 68 2.53 -15.93 1.65
C GLY A 68 3.11 -14.55 1.98
N GLY A 69 2.86 -14.01 3.19
CA GLY A 69 3.44 -12.73 3.63
C GLY A 69 2.72 -11.50 3.09
N LYS A 70 1.39 -11.56 2.93
CA LYS A 70 0.58 -10.42 2.43
C LYS A 70 0.87 -9.11 3.16
N THR A 71 0.93 -9.14 4.49
CA THR A 71 1.20 -7.96 5.32
C THR A 71 2.62 -7.40 5.06
N LEU A 72 3.60 -8.29 4.92
CA LEU A 72 4.97 -7.89 4.59
C LEU A 72 5.04 -7.23 3.21
N LEU A 73 4.38 -7.83 2.21
CA LEU A 73 4.30 -7.26 0.86
C LEU A 73 3.60 -5.91 0.86
N ALA A 74 2.54 -5.74 1.65
CA ALA A 74 1.83 -4.47 1.79
C ALA A 74 2.72 -3.36 2.37
N CYS A 75 3.61 -3.68 3.33
CA CYS A 75 4.60 -2.72 3.84
C CYS A 75 5.53 -2.19 2.73
N TYR A 76 6.04 -3.08 1.89
CA TYR A 76 6.87 -2.69 0.74
C TYR A 76 6.06 -1.98 -0.35
N ALA A 77 4.82 -2.41 -0.60
CA ALA A 77 3.93 -1.80 -1.59
C ALA A 77 3.63 -0.33 -1.27
N ALA A 78 3.45 0.02 0.01
CA ALA A 78 3.28 1.40 0.45
C ALA A 78 4.47 2.27 0.01
N GLY A 79 5.70 1.81 0.25
CA GLY A 79 6.90 2.53 -0.17
C GLY A 79 7.10 2.59 -1.70
N LEU A 80 6.68 1.55 -2.43
CA LEU A 80 6.69 1.58 -3.89
C LEU A 80 5.70 2.62 -4.43
N ALA A 81 4.47 2.66 -3.90
CA ALA A 81 3.48 3.67 -4.28
C ALA A 81 4.00 5.09 -3.99
N GLN A 82 4.54 5.30 -2.80
CA GLN A 82 5.11 6.59 -2.38
C GLN A 82 6.21 7.07 -3.34
N ARG A 83 7.21 6.22 -3.62
CA ARG A 83 8.39 6.63 -4.38
C ARG A 83 8.18 6.59 -5.89
N GLN A 84 7.50 5.57 -6.42
CA GLN A 84 7.45 5.33 -7.87
C GLN A 84 6.20 5.91 -8.53
N PHE A 85 5.07 5.95 -7.82
CA PHE A 85 3.85 6.56 -8.34
C PHE A 85 3.72 8.03 -7.92
N MET A 86 3.68 8.29 -6.61
CA MET A 86 3.49 9.64 -6.07
C MET A 86 4.74 10.52 -6.20
N ARG A 87 5.93 9.91 -6.29
CA ARG A 87 7.24 10.59 -6.31
C ARG A 87 7.40 11.55 -5.13
N ALA A 88 6.92 11.11 -3.96
CA ALA A 88 6.90 11.88 -2.74
C ALA A 88 7.89 11.31 -1.71
N GLU A 89 8.48 12.17 -0.91
CA GLU A 89 9.33 11.76 0.22
C GLU A 89 8.50 11.19 1.37
N ARG A 90 7.25 11.60 1.48
CA ARG A 90 6.31 11.22 2.53
C ARG A 90 4.92 11.00 1.94
N ALA A 91 4.11 10.22 2.64
CA ALA A 91 2.75 9.92 2.21
C ALA A 91 1.85 9.67 3.43
N VAL A 92 0.56 9.76 3.22
CA VAL A 92 -0.44 9.20 4.14
C VAL A 92 -0.93 7.89 3.55
N VAL A 93 -0.79 6.82 4.32
CA VAL A 93 -1.21 5.46 3.95
C VAL A 93 -2.42 5.08 4.78
N LEU A 94 -3.54 4.83 4.14
CA LEU A 94 -4.71 4.26 4.80
C LEU A 94 -4.64 2.73 4.70
N TRP A 95 -4.48 2.07 5.86
CA TRP A 95 -4.39 0.62 5.98
C TRP A 95 -5.71 0.05 6.48
N LEU A 96 -6.49 -0.53 5.57
CA LEU A 96 -7.81 -1.07 5.90
C LEU A 96 -7.73 -2.56 6.22
N VAL A 97 -8.36 -2.94 7.33
CA VAL A 97 -8.47 -4.32 7.81
C VAL A 97 -9.93 -4.73 8.02
N PRO A 98 -10.24 -6.04 8.01
CA PRO A 98 -11.64 -6.49 8.04
C PRO A 98 -12.31 -6.46 9.42
N SER A 99 -11.55 -6.39 10.51
CA SER A 99 -12.10 -6.44 11.88
C SER A 99 -11.22 -5.71 12.90
N ASN A 100 -11.80 -5.35 14.05
CA ASN A 100 -11.09 -4.71 15.15
C ASN A 100 -9.95 -5.58 15.72
N THR A 101 -10.15 -6.87 15.84
CA THR A 101 -9.09 -7.79 16.29
C THR A 101 -7.87 -7.75 15.35
N ILE A 102 -8.11 -7.71 14.05
CA ILE A 102 -7.02 -7.57 13.07
C ILE A 102 -6.43 -6.16 13.09
N LEU A 103 -7.24 -5.13 13.41
CA LEU A 103 -6.77 -3.75 13.57
C LEU A 103 -5.74 -3.67 14.69
N ASP A 104 -6.08 -4.17 15.89
CA ASP A 104 -5.19 -4.13 17.06
C ASP A 104 -3.88 -4.88 16.78
N GLN A 105 -3.97 -6.11 16.27
CA GLN A 105 -2.79 -6.91 15.90
C GLN A 105 -1.92 -6.22 14.84
N THR A 106 -2.54 -5.57 13.87
CA THR A 106 -1.81 -4.87 12.80
C THR A 106 -1.14 -3.60 13.34
N ALA A 107 -1.88 -2.80 14.11
CA ALA A 107 -1.35 -1.58 14.71
C ALA A 107 -0.17 -1.88 15.63
N ASP A 108 -0.30 -2.89 16.51
CA ASP A 108 0.77 -3.31 17.41
C ASP A 108 2.01 -3.79 16.65
N ALA A 109 1.82 -4.63 15.63
CA ALA A 109 2.92 -5.14 14.81
C ALA A 109 3.63 -4.03 14.02
N LEU A 110 2.90 -3.01 13.53
CA LEU A 110 3.47 -1.89 12.80
C LEU A 110 4.09 -0.82 13.73
N ARG A 111 3.73 -0.81 15.01
CA ARG A 111 4.31 0.09 16.03
C ARG A 111 5.57 -0.46 16.68
N ASP A 112 5.70 -1.78 16.86
CA ASP A 112 6.87 -2.38 17.51
C ASP A 112 8.11 -2.29 16.60
N PRO A 113 9.15 -1.51 16.98
CA PRO A 113 10.36 -1.35 16.18
C PRO A 113 11.13 -2.66 15.94
N ARG A 114 10.89 -3.68 16.76
CA ARG A 114 11.52 -5.00 16.63
C ARG A 114 10.75 -5.91 15.68
N HIS A 115 9.47 -5.59 15.39
CA HIS A 115 8.65 -6.42 14.54
C HIS A 115 9.09 -6.37 13.07
N PRO A 116 9.11 -7.49 12.34
CA PRO A 116 9.52 -7.54 10.94
C PRO A 116 8.74 -6.58 10.02
N TYR A 117 7.45 -6.40 10.26
CA TYR A 117 6.60 -5.51 9.45
C TYR A 117 6.97 -4.04 9.63
N ARG A 118 7.24 -3.61 10.87
CA ARG A 118 7.73 -2.25 11.14
C ARG A 118 9.03 -1.97 10.41
N ARG A 119 9.99 -2.88 10.50
CA ARG A 119 11.28 -2.75 9.83
C ARG A 119 11.15 -2.69 8.31
N ALA A 120 10.26 -3.53 7.73
CA ALA A 120 9.98 -3.50 6.30
C ALA A 120 9.36 -2.17 5.86
N LEU A 121 8.43 -1.64 6.65
CA LEU A 121 7.76 -0.38 6.40
C LEU A 121 8.74 0.81 6.46
N GLU A 122 9.61 0.85 7.48
CA GLU A 122 10.65 1.88 7.61
C GLU A 122 11.69 1.80 6.47
N LEU A 123 12.09 0.60 6.08
CA LEU A 123 12.98 0.40 4.94
C LEU A 123 12.35 0.89 3.63
N ALA A 124 11.05 0.70 3.48
CA ALA A 124 10.31 1.06 2.29
C ALA A 124 9.91 2.55 2.24
N CYS A 125 9.50 3.15 3.36
CA CYS A 125 8.90 4.48 3.41
C CYS A 125 9.77 5.54 4.10
N GLY A 126 10.86 5.15 4.77
CA GLY A 126 11.63 6.04 5.64
C GLY A 126 11.02 6.14 7.04
N ALA A 127 11.09 7.32 7.65
CA ALA A 127 10.48 7.55 8.96
C ALA A 127 8.96 7.39 8.88
N VAL A 128 8.41 6.56 9.79
CA VAL A 128 6.99 6.21 9.78
C VAL A 128 6.37 6.45 11.15
N GLU A 129 5.20 7.07 11.16
CA GLU A 129 4.31 7.15 12.31
C GLU A 129 3.07 6.29 12.07
N VAL A 130 2.70 5.45 13.06
CA VAL A 130 1.55 4.54 12.94
C VAL A 130 0.49 4.90 13.97
N MET A 131 -0.71 5.13 13.52
CA MET A 131 -1.86 5.52 14.34
C MET A 131 -3.13 4.80 13.93
N THR A 132 -4.08 4.72 14.83
CA THR A 132 -5.45 4.29 14.52
C THR A 132 -6.25 5.47 13.95
N ILE A 133 -7.44 5.20 13.40
CA ILE A 133 -8.30 6.26 12.87
C ILE A 133 -8.70 7.27 13.95
N ASP A 134 -8.96 6.82 15.18
CA ASP A 134 -9.35 7.70 16.29
C ASP A 134 -8.23 8.67 16.70
N GLU A 135 -6.98 8.18 16.67
CA GLU A 135 -5.79 9.01 16.89
C GLU A 135 -5.58 10.00 15.73
N ALA A 136 -5.82 9.55 14.49
CA ALA A 136 -5.68 10.36 13.29
C ALA A 136 -6.65 11.53 13.19
N LEU A 137 -7.81 11.47 13.86
CA LEU A 137 -8.73 12.60 13.96
C LEU A 137 -8.13 13.83 14.66
N ARG A 138 -7.04 13.65 15.41
CA ARG A 138 -6.29 14.71 16.08
C ARG A 138 -4.98 15.06 15.37
N LEU A 139 -4.77 14.52 14.16
CA LEU A 139 -3.55 14.71 13.40
C LEU A 139 -3.34 16.18 13.03
N SER A 140 -2.20 16.72 13.37
CA SER A 140 -1.81 18.06 12.93
C SER A 140 -1.06 18.00 11.59
N ARG A 141 -1.08 19.08 10.83
CA ARG A 141 -0.30 19.21 9.59
C ARG A 141 1.18 18.94 9.81
N ALA A 142 1.73 19.42 10.93
CA ALA A 142 3.14 19.24 11.29
C ALA A 142 3.54 17.75 11.42
N ALA A 143 2.64 16.88 11.87
CA ALA A 143 2.93 15.45 11.99
C ALA A 143 3.07 14.80 10.59
N VAL A 144 2.28 15.24 9.61
CA VAL A 144 2.37 14.76 8.21
C VAL A 144 3.63 15.30 7.52
N ASP A 145 4.10 16.47 7.91
CA ASP A 145 5.29 17.10 7.33
C ASP A 145 6.61 16.44 7.80
N GLY A 146 6.57 15.62 8.88
CA GLY A 146 7.75 14.95 9.43
C GLY A 146 7.97 13.52 8.97
N HIS A 147 6.89 12.76 8.75
CA HIS A 147 6.92 11.30 8.58
C HIS A 147 5.93 10.82 7.52
N THR A 148 6.14 9.60 7.02
CA THR A 148 5.04 8.88 6.37
C THR A 148 4.08 8.40 7.46
N VAL A 149 2.82 8.78 7.36
CA VAL A 149 1.79 8.44 8.34
C VAL A 149 1.00 7.22 7.86
N VAL A 150 0.92 6.18 8.68
CA VAL A 150 0.10 5.00 8.42
C VAL A 150 -1.08 4.99 9.38
N ILE A 151 -2.28 5.14 8.83
CA ILE A 151 -3.53 5.12 9.58
C ILE A 151 -4.16 3.75 9.42
N VAL A 152 -4.24 2.99 10.52
CA VAL A 152 -4.88 1.69 10.55
C VAL A 152 -6.34 1.84 10.95
N SER A 153 -7.25 1.30 10.12
CA SER A 153 -8.69 1.38 10.34
C SER A 153 -9.40 0.13 9.86
N THR A 154 -10.65 -0.06 10.28
CA THR A 154 -11.52 -1.09 9.69
C THR A 154 -12.28 -0.52 8.50
N ILE A 155 -12.71 -1.41 7.60
CA ILE A 155 -13.56 -1.03 6.46
C ILE A 155 -14.90 -0.46 6.96
N GLN A 156 -15.40 -0.99 8.08
CA GLN A 156 -16.67 -0.56 8.70
C GLN A 156 -16.65 0.89 9.17
N SER A 157 -15.49 1.41 9.58
CA SER A 157 -15.36 2.81 10.05
C SER A 157 -15.66 3.85 8.98
N PHE A 158 -15.73 3.43 7.71
CA PHE A 158 -16.05 4.31 6.56
C PHE A 158 -17.44 4.05 5.96
N ARG A 159 -18.24 3.17 6.58
CA ARG A 159 -19.63 3.02 6.16
C ARG A 159 -20.44 4.19 6.70
N VAL A 160 -21.04 4.94 5.80
CA VAL A 160 -22.11 5.90 6.16
C VAL A 160 -23.35 5.06 6.47
N GLU A 161 -23.89 5.15 7.68
CA GLU A 161 -25.22 4.63 7.96
C GLU A 161 -26.22 5.59 7.28
N ASP A 162 -26.95 5.06 6.29
CA ASP A 162 -28.06 5.76 5.63
C ASP A 162 -29.26 5.91 6.58
#